data_a53591306f5d90069056f533f46fb02e
#
_entry.id   a53591306f5d90069056f533f46fb02e
#
_cell.length_a   1.000
_cell.length_b   1.000
_cell.length_c   1.000
_cell.angle_alpha   90.00
_cell.angle_beta   90.00
_cell.angle_gamma   90.00
#
_symmetry.space_group_name_H-M   'P 1'
#
loop_
_entity.id
_entity.type
_entity.pdbx_description
1 polymer ?
#
loop_
_entity_poly.entity_id
_entity_poly.type
_entity_poly.pdbx_seq_one_letter_code
_entity_poly.pdbx_strand_id
1 'polypeptide(L)'
;VVAKSTCQGTLYPDLCVSTLATFPDLATKSVPQVISPGVRLELEPRQKGSYNCSGLKKMLKNLNPLDQRALDDCLKLFEDTNVELKATIDDLSKSTIGSKRHHDLQTMLSGAMTNLYTCLDGFAYSKGRVRDRIEKKLLEISHHVSNSMAMLNKVPGVKKLTTSESVVFPEYGNM
;
A
#
# COMPACT_ATOMS: atom_id res chain seq x y z
N VAL A 1 -6.25 17.44 -15.38
CA VAL A 1 -7.01 16.42 -16.16
C VAL A 1 -6.36 15.07 -16.01
N VAL A 2 -5.04 14.90 -16.29
CA VAL A 2 -4.35 13.60 -16.28
C VAL A 2 -4.40 12.91 -14.92
N ALA A 3 -4.12 13.60 -13.81
CA ALA A 3 -4.20 13.02 -12.46
C ALA A 3 -5.60 12.43 -12.18
N LYS A 4 -6.65 13.19 -12.47
CA LYS A 4 -8.04 12.70 -12.27
C LYS A 4 -8.32 11.44 -13.10
N SER A 5 -7.92 11.41 -14.37
CA SER A 5 -8.11 10.24 -15.23
C SER A 5 -7.28 9.04 -14.77
N THR A 6 -6.06 9.26 -14.28
CA THR A 6 -5.20 8.21 -13.74
C THR A 6 -5.79 7.64 -12.44
N CYS A 7 -6.31 8.49 -11.56
CA CYS A 7 -6.89 8.11 -10.28
C CYS A 7 -8.35 7.63 -10.35
N GLN A 8 -8.98 7.73 -11.51
CA GLN A 8 -10.36 7.24 -11.69
C GLN A 8 -10.44 5.74 -11.38
N GLY A 9 -11.38 5.33 -10.53
CA GLY A 9 -11.56 3.92 -10.13
C GLY A 9 -10.58 3.45 -9.04
N THR A 10 -9.78 4.33 -8.44
CA THR A 10 -9.11 4.04 -7.17
C THR A 10 -10.11 4.19 -6.01
N LEU A 11 -9.87 3.50 -4.90
CA LEU A 11 -10.71 3.62 -3.70
C LEU A 11 -10.52 4.97 -2.98
N TYR A 12 -9.35 5.56 -3.11
CA TYR A 12 -8.97 6.82 -2.45
C TYR A 12 -8.56 7.87 -3.50
N PRO A 13 -9.50 8.37 -4.33
CA PRO A 13 -9.17 9.19 -5.48
C PRO A 13 -8.55 10.54 -5.10
N ASP A 14 -9.00 11.18 -4.03
CA ASP A 14 -8.45 12.46 -3.59
C ASP A 14 -6.99 12.32 -3.13
N LEU A 15 -6.68 11.25 -2.41
CA LEU A 15 -5.32 10.91 -2.01
C LEU A 15 -4.43 10.66 -3.24
N CYS A 16 -4.91 9.86 -4.19
CA CYS A 16 -4.22 9.58 -5.44
C CYS A 16 -3.94 10.88 -6.22
N VAL A 17 -4.94 11.74 -6.39
CA VAL A 17 -4.79 13.01 -7.11
C VAL A 17 -3.78 13.92 -6.40
N SER A 18 -3.85 14.03 -5.08
CA SER A 18 -2.90 14.85 -4.31
C SER A 18 -1.47 14.31 -4.40
N THR A 19 -1.29 13.00 -4.42
CA THR A 19 0.02 12.36 -4.61
C THR A 19 0.55 12.63 -6.02
N LEU A 20 -0.26 12.41 -7.05
CA LEU A 20 0.15 12.66 -8.43
C LEU A 20 0.40 14.13 -8.74
N ALA A 21 -0.24 15.05 -8.02
CA ALA A 21 0.01 16.49 -8.16
C ALA A 21 1.46 16.88 -7.84
N THR A 22 2.20 16.05 -7.15
CA THR A 22 3.64 16.23 -6.89
C THR A 22 4.53 15.76 -8.03
N PHE A 23 3.95 15.13 -9.09
CA PHE A 23 4.71 14.61 -10.21
C PHE A 23 5.14 15.74 -11.16
N PRO A 24 6.44 15.84 -11.48
CA PRO A 24 6.94 16.85 -12.40
C PRO A 24 6.30 16.71 -13.79
N ASP A 25 5.95 17.80 -14.41
CA ASP A 25 5.43 17.86 -15.79
C ASP A 25 4.18 17.01 -16.04
N LEU A 26 3.37 16.77 -15.00
CA LEU A 26 2.16 15.96 -15.10
C LEU A 26 1.23 16.44 -16.24
N ALA A 27 1.15 17.74 -16.48
CA ALA A 27 0.29 18.32 -17.50
C ALA A 27 0.67 17.93 -18.94
N THR A 28 1.94 17.57 -19.18
CA THR A 28 2.49 17.21 -20.50
C THR A 28 2.47 15.71 -20.76
N LYS A 29 2.10 14.89 -19.78
CA LYS A 29 2.10 13.43 -19.86
C LYS A 29 0.72 12.88 -20.21
N SER A 30 0.68 11.73 -20.87
CA SER A 30 -0.53 10.94 -21.06
C SER A 30 -0.76 9.99 -19.86
N VAL A 31 -1.97 9.47 -19.70
CA VAL A 31 -2.29 8.52 -18.63
C VAL A 31 -1.31 7.33 -18.59
N PRO A 32 -1.01 6.64 -19.72
CA PRO A 32 -0.05 5.53 -19.68
C PRO A 32 1.36 5.93 -19.23
N GLN A 33 1.78 7.15 -19.51
CA GLN A 33 3.10 7.67 -19.08
C GLN A 33 3.15 7.99 -17.59
N VAL A 34 2.01 8.15 -16.94
CA VAL A 34 1.91 8.51 -15.52
C VAL A 34 1.71 7.28 -14.62
N ILE A 35 1.22 6.16 -15.15
CA ILE A 35 0.88 4.98 -14.33
C ILE A 35 2.10 4.49 -13.54
N SER A 36 3.19 4.10 -14.20
CA SER A 36 4.36 3.56 -13.50
C SER A 36 5.03 4.57 -12.56
N PRO A 37 5.31 5.82 -12.99
CA PRO A 37 5.79 6.84 -12.05
C PRO A 37 4.78 7.16 -10.94
N GLY A 38 3.49 7.12 -11.24
CA GLY A 38 2.42 7.35 -10.26
C GLY A 38 2.38 6.27 -9.19
N VAL A 39 2.45 5.00 -9.57
CA VAL A 39 2.57 3.88 -8.62
C VAL A 39 3.81 4.04 -7.76
N ARG A 40 4.93 4.44 -8.36
CA ARG A 40 6.16 4.74 -7.62
C ARG A 40 5.95 5.85 -6.59
N LEU A 41 5.30 6.95 -6.96
CA LEU A 41 5.00 8.05 -6.03
C LEU A 41 4.08 7.65 -4.89
N GLU A 42 3.11 6.78 -5.16
CA GLU A 42 2.22 6.24 -4.13
C GLU A 42 2.99 5.35 -3.13
N LEU A 43 3.99 4.61 -3.61
CA LEU A 43 4.75 3.65 -2.81
C LEU A 43 6.01 4.24 -2.19
N GLU A 44 6.61 5.28 -2.79
CA GLU A 44 7.78 5.93 -2.20
C GLU A 44 7.42 6.49 -0.82
N PRO A 45 8.17 6.10 0.22
CA PRO A 45 7.96 6.69 1.52
C PRO A 45 8.15 8.20 1.38
N ARG A 46 7.07 8.95 1.57
CA ARG A 46 7.15 10.42 1.61
C ARG A 46 8.17 10.78 2.68
N GLN A 47 9.36 11.08 2.17
CA GLN A 47 10.53 11.58 2.88
C GLN A 47 10.38 11.63 4.42
N LYS A 48 10.94 10.64 5.09
CA LYS A 48 11.31 10.66 6.51
C LYS A 48 10.29 10.34 7.59
N GLY A 49 9.08 9.84 7.31
CA GLY A 49 8.18 9.65 8.45
C GLY A 49 7.14 8.52 8.37
N SER A 50 6.57 8.21 7.23
CA SER A 50 5.34 7.41 7.20
C SER A 50 5.57 5.89 7.34
N TYR A 51 6.70 5.39 6.88
CA TYR A 51 7.04 3.96 7.03
C TYR A 51 8.18 3.72 8.04
N ASN A 52 8.46 4.71 8.89
CA ASN A 52 9.53 4.58 9.85
C ASN A 52 9.05 3.85 11.10
N CYS A 53 9.37 2.56 11.19
CA CYS A 53 9.09 1.72 12.35
C CYS A 53 9.64 2.32 13.67
N SER A 54 10.69 3.13 13.61
CA SER A 54 11.20 3.83 14.78
C SER A 54 10.22 4.85 15.37
N GLY A 55 9.35 5.40 14.52
CA GLY A 55 8.26 6.28 14.96
C GLY A 55 7.20 5.53 15.77
N LEU A 56 6.85 4.30 15.38
CA LEU A 56 5.94 3.44 16.14
C LEU A 56 6.51 3.09 17.51
N LYS A 57 7.79 2.68 17.59
CA LYS A 57 8.47 2.43 18.87
C LYS A 57 8.47 3.65 19.79
N LYS A 58 8.70 4.85 19.26
CA LYS A 58 8.66 6.09 20.04
C LYS A 58 7.26 6.46 20.52
N MET A 59 6.24 6.16 19.72
CA MET A 59 4.86 6.49 20.01
C MET A 59 4.23 5.54 21.02
N LEU A 60 4.69 4.30 21.07
CA LEU A 60 4.16 3.22 21.89
C LEU A 60 5.14 2.89 23.03
N LYS A 61 5.15 3.74 24.05
CA LYS A 61 5.94 3.51 25.27
C LYS A 61 5.11 2.80 26.33
N ASN A 62 5.76 2.06 27.21
CA ASN A 62 5.17 1.37 28.36
C ASN A 62 4.08 0.35 27.99
N LEU A 63 4.33 -0.42 26.92
CA LEU A 63 3.47 -1.52 26.52
C LEU A 63 3.56 -2.68 27.53
N ASN A 64 2.46 -3.40 27.71
CA ASN A 64 2.51 -4.69 28.40
C ASN A 64 3.28 -5.74 27.55
N PRO A 65 3.70 -6.88 28.13
CA PRO A 65 4.51 -7.87 27.40
C PRO A 65 3.85 -8.46 26.15
N LEU A 66 2.52 -8.52 26.11
CA LEU A 66 1.76 -9.02 24.96
C LEU A 66 1.80 -8.00 23.83
N ASP A 67 1.47 -6.75 24.13
CA ASP A 67 1.51 -5.65 23.15
C ASP A 67 2.93 -5.40 22.64
N GLN A 68 3.97 -5.62 23.50
CA GLN A 68 5.35 -5.50 23.08
C GLN A 68 5.72 -6.56 22.04
N ARG A 69 5.30 -7.82 22.23
CA ARG A 69 5.52 -8.88 21.23
C ARG A 69 4.77 -8.61 19.95
N ALA A 70 3.50 -8.21 20.03
CA ALA A 70 2.73 -7.82 18.86
C ALA A 70 3.38 -6.66 18.09
N LEU A 71 3.99 -5.70 18.79
CA LEU A 71 4.74 -4.61 18.17
C LEU A 71 6.00 -5.12 17.47
N ASP A 72 6.76 -6.02 18.08
CA ASP A 72 7.98 -6.56 17.48
C ASP A 72 7.67 -7.38 16.22
N ASP A 73 6.60 -8.18 16.22
CA ASP A 73 6.10 -8.91 15.05
C ASP A 73 5.63 -7.95 13.95
N CYS A 74 4.88 -6.91 14.33
CA CYS A 74 4.41 -5.88 13.43
C CYS A 74 5.58 -5.14 12.75
N LEU A 75 6.64 -4.80 13.51
CA LEU A 75 7.84 -4.16 12.97
C LEU A 75 8.55 -5.03 11.94
N LYS A 76 8.60 -6.34 12.16
CA LYS A 76 9.16 -7.30 11.21
C LYS A 76 8.33 -7.36 9.93
N LEU A 77 6.99 -7.47 10.03
CA LEU A 77 6.10 -7.42 8.88
C LEU A 77 6.25 -6.11 8.08
N PHE A 78 6.48 -4.99 8.74
CA PHE A 78 6.77 -3.72 8.08
C PHE A 78 8.11 -3.74 7.35
N GLU A 79 9.14 -4.33 7.92
CA GLU A 79 10.44 -4.47 7.28
C GLU A 79 10.31 -5.30 6.00
N ASP A 80 9.63 -6.45 6.08
CA ASP A 80 9.34 -7.31 4.93
C ASP A 80 8.54 -6.55 3.86
N THR A 81 7.49 -5.83 4.25
CA THR A 81 6.69 -4.98 3.36
C THR A 81 7.55 -3.91 2.67
N ASN A 82 8.45 -3.25 3.40
CA ASN A 82 9.33 -2.24 2.82
C ASN A 82 10.28 -2.84 1.78
N VAL A 83 10.79 -4.05 2.01
CA VAL A 83 11.63 -4.78 1.03
C VAL A 83 10.84 -5.07 -0.24
N GLU A 84 9.60 -5.58 -0.11
CA GLU A 84 8.71 -5.88 -1.23
C GLU A 84 8.34 -4.62 -2.02
N LEU A 85 7.96 -3.54 -1.34
CA LEU A 85 7.61 -2.28 -1.98
C LEU A 85 8.82 -1.66 -2.70
N LYS A 86 10.01 -1.74 -2.10
CA LYS A 86 11.25 -1.28 -2.73
C LYS A 86 11.57 -2.08 -3.99
N ALA A 87 11.47 -3.39 -3.95
CA ALA A 87 11.65 -4.24 -5.12
C ALA A 87 10.63 -3.91 -6.22
N THR A 88 9.37 -3.64 -5.85
CA THR A 88 8.33 -3.18 -6.76
C THR A 88 8.70 -1.87 -7.45
N ILE A 89 9.17 -0.88 -6.68
CA ILE A 89 9.59 0.43 -7.19
C ILE A 89 10.78 0.29 -8.15
N ASP A 90 11.77 -0.50 -7.78
CA ASP A 90 12.95 -0.75 -8.59
C ASP A 90 12.60 -1.42 -9.91
N ASP A 91 11.65 -2.34 -9.89
CA ASP A 91 11.16 -3.02 -11.09
C ASP A 91 10.35 -2.10 -12.02
N LEU A 92 9.55 -1.21 -11.45
CA LEU A 92 8.82 -0.20 -12.21
C LEU A 92 9.74 0.77 -12.95
N SER A 93 10.97 0.96 -12.46
CA SER A 93 11.94 1.89 -13.04
C SER A 93 12.72 1.29 -14.23
N LYS A 94 12.78 -0.03 -14.36
CA LYS A 94 13.74 -0.71 -15.25
C LYS A 94 13.25 -1.01 -16.66
N SER A 95 11.94 -1.07 -16.94
CA SER A 95 11.44 -1.39 -18.29
C SER A 95 9.92 -1.29 -18.44
N THR A 96 9.44 -1.49 -19.68
CA THR A 96 8.03 -1.68 -20.00
C THR A 96 7.45 -2.83 -19.19
N ILE A 97 6.35 -2.59 -18.50
CA ILE A 97 5.68 -3.60 -17.69
C ILE A 97 5.02 -4.63 -18.60
N GLY A 98 5.65 -5.80 -18.73
CA GLY A 98 5.05 -6.97 -19.40
C GLY A 98 4.03 -7.68 -18.49
N SER A 99 3.20 -8.55 -19.09
CA SER A 99 2.13 -9.26 -18.39
C SER A 99 2.62 -10.03 -17.14
N LYS A 100 3.71 -10.79 -17.25
CA LYS A 100 4.27 -11.54 -16.11
C LYS A 100 4.66 -10.61 -14.97
N ARG A 101 5.40 -9.55 -15.26
CA ARG A 101 5.84 -8.58 -14.26
C ARG A 101 4.66 -7.86 -13.61
N HIS A 102 3.60 -7.59 -14.35
CA HIS A 102 2.38 -7.01 -13.80
C HIS A 102 1.76 -7.90 -12.70
N HIS A 103 1.67 -9.22 -12.93
CA HIS A 103 1.17 -10.15 -11.93
C HIS A 103 2.09 -10.24 -10.71
N ASP A 104 3.41 -10.23 -10.93
CA ASP A 104 4.38 -10.22 -9.83
C ASP A 104 4.19 -8.96 -8.96
N LEU A 105 4.04 -7.78 -9.58
CA LEU A 105 3.79 -6.52 -8.87
C LEU A 105 2.46 -6.55 -8.09
N GLN A 106 1.40 -7.11 -8.67
CA GLN A 106 0.12 -7.28 -7.96
C GLN A 106 0.26 -8.20 -6.76
N THR A 107 1.01 -9.29 -6.90
CA THR A 107 1.26 -10.24 -5.81
C THR A 107 2.03 -9.57 -4.67
N MET A 108 3.08 -8.81 -4.98
CA MET A 108 3.86 -8.07 -3.98
C MET A 108 3.01 -7.05 -3.23
N LEU A 109 2.19 -6.28 -3.94
CA LEU A 109 1.28 -5.31 -3.31
C LEU A 109 0.20 -5.98 -2.46
N SER A 110 -0.30 -7.14 -2.89
CA SER A 110 -1.23 -7.94 -2.09
C SER A 110 -0.57 -8.48 -0.82
N GLY A 111 0.68 -8.94 -0.91
CA GLY A 111 1.50 -9.33 0.25
C GLY A 111 1.66 -8.18 1.23
N ALA A 112 2.00 -6.98 0.74
CA ALA A 112 2.10 -5.78 1.55
C ALA A 112 0.79 -5.48 2.31
N MET A 113 -0.37 -5.56 1.63
CA MET A 113 -1.67 -5.38 2.28
C MET A 113 -1.90 -6.42 3.37
N THR A 114 -1.61 -7.69 3.10
CA THR A 114 -1.75 -8.78 4.08
C THR A 114 -0.89 -8.52 5.32
N ASN A 115 0.36 -8.10 5.15
CA ASN A 115 1.27 -7.77 6.24
C ASN A 115 0.72 -6.65 7.12
N LEU A 116 0.13 -5.61 6.52
CA LEU A 116 -0.49 -4.49 7.26
C LEU A 116 -1.64 -4.96 8.13
N TYR A 117 -2.54 -5.79 7.60
CA TYR A 117 -3.66 -6.34 8.37
C TYR A 117 -3.21 -7.33 9.44
N THR A 118 -2.25 -8.21 9.13
CA THR A 118 -1.67 -9.15 10.12
C THR A 118 -1.04 -8.40 11.29
N CYS A 119 -0.33 -7.29 11.02
CA CYS A 119 0.17 -6.41 12.07
C CYS A 119 -0.97 -5.89 12.97
N LEU A 120 -2.07 -5.43 12.38
CA LEU A 120 -3.21 -4.90 13.14
C LEU A 120 -3.89 -5.99 13.98
N ASP A 121 -3.99 -7.20 13.44
CA ASP A 121 -4.60 -8.35 14.12
C ASP A 121 -3.80 -8.77 15.35
N GLY A 122 -2.47 -8.59 15.35
CA GLY A 122 -1.63 -8.81 16.53
C GLY A 122 -2.06 -7.99 17.75
N PHE A 123 -2.79 -6.89 17.54
CA PHE A 123 -3.32 -6.03 18.60
C PHE A 123 -4.82 -6.22 18.87
N ALA A 124 -5.44 -7.31 18.39
CA ALA A 124 -6.88 -7.56 18.55
C ALA A 124 -7.32 -7.58 20.01
N TYR A 125 -6.46 -8.06 20.90
CA TYR A 125 -6.72 -8.17 22.35
C TYR A 125 -6.07 -7.06 23.19
N SER A 126 -5.48 -6.05 22.55
CA SER A 126 -4.85 -4.94 23.25
C SER A 126 -5.87 -4.08 23.96
N LYS A 127 -5.57 -3.72 25.22
CA LYS A 127 -6.39 -2.80 25.99
C LYS A 127 -5.95 -1.35 25.75
N GLY A 128 -6.93 -0.45 25.66
CA GLY A 128 -6.66 0.97 25.49
C GLY A 128 -6.49 1.40 24.04
N ARG A 129 -5.75 2.50 23.79
CA ARG A 129 -5.64 3.14 22.46
C ARG A 129 -4.46 2.65 21.62
N VAL A 130 -3.82 1.54 21.98
CA VAL A 130 -2.64 1.03 21.25
C VAL A 130 -3.08 0.64 19.83
N ARG A 131 -4.09 -0.21 19.71
CA ARG A 131 -4.67 -0.64 18.45
C ARG A 131 -5.06 0.56 17.57
N ASP A 132 -5.83 1.51 18.12
CA ASP A 132 -6.31 2.69 17.36
C ASP A 132 -5.15 3.53 16.78
N ARG A 133 -4.05 3.65 17.54
CA ARG A 133 -2.88 4.40 17.09
C ARG A 133 -2.14 3.71 15.96
N ILE A 134 -2.02 2.38 16.03
CA ILE A 134 -1.42 1.56 14.99
C ILE A 134 -2.30 1.59 13.75
N GLU A 135 -3.60 1.36 13.90
CA GLU A 135 -4.59 1.37 12.82
C GLU A 135 -4.52 2.65 12.00
N LYS A 136 -4.49 3.82 12.63
CA LYS A 136 -4.38 5.10 11.91
C LYS A 136 -3.15 5.16 11.00
N LYS A 137 -2.02 4.62 11.46
CA LYS A 137 -0.79 4.58 10.65
C LYS A 137 -0.86 3.57 9.52
N LEU A 138 -1.42 2.40 9.79
CA LEU A 138 -1.58 1.33 8.80
C LEU A 138 -2.56 1.72 7.71
N LEU A 139 -3.67 2.38 8.05
CA LEU A 139 -4.67 2.85 7.08
C LEU A 139 -4.07 3.81 6.07
N GLU A 140 -3.25 4.75 6.50
CA GLU A 140 -2.56 5.68 5.59
C GLU A 140 -1.75 4.90 4.52
N ILE A 141 -0.97 3.90 4.97
CA ILE A 141 -0.16 3.08 4.08
C ILE A 141 -1.04 2.22 3.17
N SER A 142 -2.06 1.58 3.73
CA SER A 142 -2.96 0.70 2.97
C SER A 142 -3.70 1.44 1.86
N HIS A 143 -4.06 2.70 2.08
CA HIS A 143 -4.69 3.55 1.06
C HIS A 143 -3.77 3.78 -0.15
N HIS A 144 -2.48 4.04 0.09
CA HIS A 144 -1.50 4.20 -0.98
C HIS A 144 -1.26 2.89 -1.74
N VAL A 145 -1.14 1.76 -1.03
CA VAL A 145 -0.99 0.44 -1.65
C VAL A 145 -2.23 0.09 -2.48
N SER A 146 -3.43 0.35 -1.96
CA SER A 146 -4.69 0.15 -2.68
C SER A 146 -4.77 0.98 -3.97
N ASN A 147 -4.42 2.27 -3.91
CA ASN A 147 -4.37 3.12 -5.09
C ASN A 147 -3.36 2.58 -6.12
N SER A 148 -2.19 2.12 -5.67
CA SER A 148 -1.16 1.53 -6.53
C SER A 148 -1.66 0.28 -7.25
N MET A 149 -2.39 -0.61 -6.57
CA MET A 149 -3.00 -1.80 -7.17
C MET A 149 -4.02 -1.41 -8.26
N ALA A 150 -4.89 -0.45 -7.97
CA ALA A 150 -5.89 0.04 -8.93
C ALA A 150 -5.24 0.71 -10.16
N MET A 151 -4.14 1.43 -9.97
CA MET A 151 -3.40 2.05 -11.06
C MET A 151 -2.68 1.02 -11.95
N LEU A 152 -2.09 -0.02 -11.36
CA LEU A 152 -1.46 -1.10 -12.11
C LEU A 152 -2.44 -1.79 -13.06
N ASN A 153 -3.70 -1.93 -12.68
CA ASN A 153 -4.75 -2.50 -13.55
C ASN A 153 -5.02 -1.68 -14.82
N LYS A 154 -4.47 -0.48 -14.94
CA LYS A 154 -4.59 0.39 -16.11
C LYS A 154 -3.38 0.34 -17.04
N VAL A 155 -2.40 -0.52 -16.76
CA VAL A 155 -1.23 -0.68 -17.63
C VAL A 155 -1.70 -1.22 -18.99
N PRO A 156 -1.39 -0.53 -20.11
CA PRO A 156 -1.78 -0.98 -21.45
C PRO A 156 -1.17 -2.34 -21.79
N GLY A 157 -1.91 -3.19 -22.51
CA GLY A 157 -1.44 -4.48 -23.00
C GLY A 157 -1.45 -5.63 -21.99
N VAL A 158 -1.84 -5.36 -20.74
CA VAL A 158 -2.07 -6.39 -19.74
C VAL A 158 -3.52 -6.87 -19.85
N LYS A 159 -3.72 -8.19 -20.09
CA LYS A 159 -5.06 -8.77 -20.03
C LYS A 159 -5.59 -8.60 -18.62
N LYS A 160 -6.72 -7.89 -18.48
CA LYS A 160 -7.47 -7.92 -17.22
C LYS A 160 -7.81 -9.38 -16.94
N LEU A 161 -7.40 -9.88 -15.78
CA LEU A 161 -8.05 -11.04 -15.20
C LEU A 161 -9.51 -10.62 -15.02
N THR A 162 -10.38 -11.15 -15.88
CA THR A 162 -11.81 -11.09 -15.63
C THR A 162 -12.04 -11.95 -14.40
N THR A 163 -12.10 -11.33 -13.24
CA THR A 163 -12.59 -11.94 -12.01
C THR A 163 -14.06 -12.24 -12.21
N SER A 164 -14.35 -13.38 -12.82
CA SER A 164 -15.68 -13.99 -12.74
C SER A 164 -15.84 -14.79 -11.44
N GLU A 165 -14.89 -14.72 -10.54
CA GLU A 165 -15.02 -15.20 -9.18
C GLU A 165 -14.87 -14.03 -8.23
N SER A 166 -16.01 -13.52 -7.78
CA SER A 166 -16.07 -12.72 -6.58
C SER A 166 -15.48 -13.56 -5.45
N VAL A 167 -14.25 -13.24 -5.04
CA VAL A 167 -13.73 -13.75 -3.78
C VAL A 167 -14.61 -13.10 -2.70
N VAL A 168 -15.63 -13.81 -2.29
CA VAL A 168 -16.42 -13.49 -1.12
C VAL A 168 -15.49 -13.75 0.07
N PHE A 169 -14.93 -12.69 0.63
CA PHE A 169 -14.27 -12.81 1.92
C PHE A 169 -15.33 -13.24 2.93
N PRO A 170 -15.09 -14.30 3.71
CA PRO A 170 -16.01 -14.68 4.75
C PRO A 170 -16.18 -13.48 5.69
N GLU A 171 -17.40 -13.00 5.82
CA GLU A 171 -17.75 -12.09 6.90
C GLU A 171 -17.37 -12.80 8.21
N TYR A 172 -16.44 -12.24 8.97
CA TYR A 172 -16.18 -12.67 10.32
C TYR A 172 -17.45 -12.42 11.12
N GLY A 173 -18.22 -13.50 11.26
CA GLY A 173 -19.41 -13.51 12.09
C GLY A 173 -19.03 -13.09 13.52
N ASN A 174 -19.84 -12.24 14.09
CA ASN A 174 -19.83 -11.89 15.49
C ASN A 174 -19.76 -13.16 16.36
N MET A 175 -18.65 -13.39 17.06
CA MET A 175 -18.54 -14.22 18.23
C MET A 175 -18.25 -13.34 19.47
#